data_afa2ecd7f8bb080c0fc0e4251417b7f0
#
_entry.id   afa2ecd7f8bb080c0fc0e4251417b7f0
#
_cell.length_a   1.000
_cell.length_b   1.000
_cell.length_c   1.000
_cell.angle_alpha   90.00
_cell.angle_beta   90.00
_cell.angle_gamma   90.00
#
_symmetry.space_group_name_H-M   'P 1'
#
loop_
_entity.id
_entity.type
_entity.pdbx_description
1 polymer ?
#
loop_
_entity_poly.entity_id
_entity_poly.type
_entity_poly.pdbx_seq_one_letter_code
_entity_poly.pdbx_strand_id
1 'polypeptide(L)'
;MKPTGRPGRNRGHLRKMMRNSHFREFSVLAFDAASVRGCQFRRRGAQYAVERSVVESIEAHDPAEAWRRVLRRLGRGRECPLFLTGALAGGIFFRFLSIDLPPRARREALELELPQRMLTVPDNCRFQFFAGETDAEGNVPVNVYVIPGSALEHPAAMLTQAGGRADEFLYPLLAVRAGDPPADLPRTDPDFGFEDGEWRPSPPEPDFRPWLTIFSSEFKLPADGGFRVGDFFECLLAARLVVSPSFGQQERALRLLPAELRPRRYRNQLRITALLVLLIAGNYLWSAAGSYRQNYQTFSRLAGERDRIKAENSSLTAKLRSFEKEQRELNRVVSLAAGEPDVLPKLAALTSILPSNVMVSSLRWSESSVDLMLQSEADNLDLPSLFRRIPYWKIGQLQQRRMGDTVTMITLKLVPAGEASK
;
A
#
# COMPACT_ATOMS: atom_id res chain seq x y z
N MET A 1 6.15 -3.41 -45.40
CA MET A 1 5.38 -2.29 -44.79
C MET A 1 4.64 -2.80 -43.56
N LYS A 2 5.12 -2.47 -42.36
CA LYS A 2 4.46 -2.78 -41.08
C LYS A 2 4.04 -1.45 -40.44
N PRO A 3 2.80 -1.26 -39.97
CA PRO A 3 2.41 -0.08 -39.22
C PRO A 3 2.74 -0.26 -37.75
N THR A 4 3.73 0.46 -37.25
CA THR A 4 4.04 0.60 -35.84
C THR A 4 3.30 1.81 -35.26
N GLY A 5 2.06 1.61 -34.84
CA GLY A 5 1.30 2.59 -34.06
C GLY A 5 1.42 2.27 -32.57
N ARG A 6 2.23 3.01 -31.81
CA ARG A 6 2.26 2.94 -30.34
C ARG A 6 1.13 3.82 -29.74
N PRO A 7 0.14 3.25 -29.03
CA PRO A 7 -0.84 4.02 -28.26
C PRO A 7 -0.32 4.19 -26.82
N GLY A 8 0.71 5.00 -26.63
CA GLY A 8 1.30 5.21 -25.30
C GLY A 8 1.19 6.62 -24.72
N ARG A 9 0.81 7.63 -25.52
CA ARG A 9 0.92 9.05 -25.09
C ARG A 9 -0.29 9.62 -24.34
N ASN A 10 -1.47 9.03 -24.44
CA ASN A 10 -2.69 9.64 -23.88
C ASN A 10 -2.93 9.35 -22.38
N ARG A 11 -2.30 8.34 -21.79
CA ARG A 11 -2.49 8.03 -20.34
C ARG A 11 -1.82 9.03 -19.41
N GLY A 12 -0.75 9.68 -19.85
CA GLY A 12 -0.06 10.72 -19.08
C GLY A 12 -0.86 12.01 -18.98
N HIS A 13 -1.55 12.41 -20.04
CA HIS A 13 -2.37 13.63 -20.08
C HIS A 13 -3.65 13.51 -19.24
N LEU A 14 -4.33 12.36 -19.29
CA LEU A 14 -5.51 12.10 -18.45
C LEU A 14 -5.15 12.04 -16.95
N ARG A 15 -4.02 11.47 -16.57
CA ARG A 15 -3.53 11.53 -15.17
C ARG A 15 -3.14 12.94 -14.74
N LYS A 16 -2.62 13.78 -15.65
CA LYS A 16 -2.28 15.18 -15.38
C LYS A 16 -3.55 16.04 -15.25
N MET A 17 -4.57 15.80 -16.08
CA MET A 17 -5.87 16.46 -15.96
C MET A 17 -6.65 16.07 -14.69
N MET A 18 -6.59 14.81 -14.25
CA MET A 18 -7.25 14.39 -13.00
C MET A 18 -6.55 14.91 -11.74
N ARG A 19 -5.26 15.28 -11.80
CA ARG A 19 -4.54 15.89 -10.67
C ARG A 19 -4.83 17.39 -10.50
N ASN A 20 -5.34 18.08 -11.50
CA ASN A 20 -5.53 19.53 -11.48
C ASN A 20 -6.93 20.00 -11.04
N SER A 21 -7.80 19.12 -10.56
CA SER A 21 -9.13 19.50 -10.04
C SER A 21 -9.18 19.30 -8.53
N HIS A 22 -8.45 20.17 -7.77
CA HIS A 22 -8.32 19.93 -6.34
C HIS A 22 -9.63 20.05 -5.58
N PHE A 23 -10.46 21.06 -5.89
CA PHE A 23 -11.71 21.26 -5.18
C PHE A 23 -12.83 21.63 -6.15
N ARG A 24 -14.00 21.04 -5.98
CA ARG A 24 -15.20 21.46 -6.69
C ARG A 24 -15.73 22.78 -6.11
N GLU A 25 -15.56 22.95 -4.82
CA GLU A 25 -16.02 24.07 -4.04
C GLU A 25 -15.10 24.26 -2.83
N PHE A 26 -14.79 25.48 -2.46
CA PHE A 26 -14.06 25.83 -1.26
C PHE A 26 -14.44 27.20 -0.75
N SER A 27 -14.13 27.51 0.50
CA SER A 27 -14.36 28.82 1.10
C SER A 27 -13.05 29.39 1.65
N VAL A 28 -12.94 30.70 1.59
CA VAL A 28 -11.83 31.45 2.19
C VAL A 28 -12.42 32.44 3.20
N LEU A 29 -11.83 32.50 4.38
CA LEU A 29 -12.12 33.50 5.41
C LEU A 29 -10.90 34.38 5.60
N ALA A 30 -11.03 35.65 5.36
CA ALA A 30 -10.08 36.69 5.74
C ALA A 30 -10.53 37.33 7.05
N PHE A 31 -9.58 37.70 7.88
CA PHE A 31 -9.85 38.38 9.14
C PHE A 31 -8.79 39.43 9.43
N ASP A 32 -9.20 40.49 10.04
CA ASP A 32 -8.37 41.52 10.66
C ASP A 32 -8.90 41.85 12.05
N ALA A 33 -8.40 42.91 12.66
CA ALA A 33 -8.86 43.34 14.01
C ALA A 33 -10.31 43.84 14.02
N ALA A 34 -10.84 44.31 12.88
CA ALA A 34 -12.12 44.98 12.79
C ALA A 34 -13.22 44.13 12.14
N SER A 35 -12.83 43.16 11.29
CA SER A 35 -13.79 42.45 10.44
C SER A 35 -13.41 40.99 10.16
N VAL A 36 -14.43 40.18 9.87
CA VAL A 36 -14.28 38.86 9.25
C VAL A 36 -14.99 38.88 7.92
N ARG A 37 -14.27 38.48 6.87
CA ARG A 37 -14.74 38.48 5.50
C ARG A 37 -14.67 37.06 4.94
N GLY A 38 -15.68 36.67 4.18
CA GLY A 38 -15.73 35.33 3.64
C GLY A 38 -16.17 35.28 2.19
N CYS A 39 -15.51 34.45 1.40
CA CYS A 39 -15.90 34.14 0.03
C CYS A 39 -16.04 32.63 -0.16
N GLN A 40 -17.08 32.23 -0.86
CA GLN A 40 -17.31 30.86 -1.30
C GLN A 40 -17.07 30.78 -2.80
N PHE A 41 -16.21 29.87 -3.20
CA PHE A 41 -15.81 29.64 -4.58
C PHE A 41 -16.35 28.30 -5.06
N ARG A 42 -16.96 28.29 -6.23
CA ARG A 42 -17.40 27.06 -6.90
C ARG A 42 -16.92 27.02 -8.32
N ARG A 43 -16.42 25.86 -8.73
CA ARG A 43 -15.96 25.63 -10.09
C ARG A 43 -17.12 25.63 -11.07
N ARG A 44 -17.10 26.51 -12.07
CA ARG A 44 -18.04 26.59 -13.18
C ARG A 44 -17.29 26.49 -14.52
N GLY A 45 -17.21 25.28 -15.04
CA GLY A 45 -16.39 25.00 -16.23
C GLY A 45 -14.90 25.07 -15.95
N ALA A 46 -14.20 25.94 -16.67
CA ALA A 46 -12.75 26.13 -16.53
C ALA A 46 -12.36 27.10 -15.40
N GLN A 47 -13.27 27.96 -14.96
CA GLN A 47 -13.03 29.00 -13.95
C GLN A 47 -13.79 28.72 -12.66
N TYR A 48 -13.37 29.40 -11.60
CA TYR A 48 -14.10 29.45 -10.35
C TYR A 48 -14.95 30.73 -10.29
N ALA A 49 -16.20 30.57 -9.83
CA ALA A 49 -17.10 31.71 -9.57
C ALA A 49 -17.15 31.98 -8.06
N VAL A 50 -17.17 33.25 -7.68
CA VAL A 50 -17.54 33.67 -6.35
C VAL A 50 -19.06 33.55 -6.24
N GLU A 51 -19.56 32.57 -5.48
CA GLU A 51 -21.00 32.35 -5.33
C GLU A 51 -21.60 33.14 -4.17
N ARG A 52 -20.82 33.33 -3.12
CA ARG A 52 -21.23 34.10 -1.95
C ARG A 52 -20.06 34.90 -1.40
N SER A 53 -20.33 36.07 -0.95
CA SER A 53 -19.42 36.96 -0.26
C SER A 53 -20.10 37.59 0.94
N VAL A 54 -19.40 37.66 2.04
CA VAL A 54 -19.97 38.16 3.33
C VAL A 54 -18.90 38.95 4.06
N VAL A 55 -19.29 40.07 4.63
CA VAL A 55 -18.45 40.88 5.54
C VAL A 55 -19.24 41.06 6.82
N GLU A 56 -18.59 40.85 7.98
CA GLU A 56 -19.12 41.07 9.30
C GLU A 56 -18.10 41.82 10.16
N SER A 57 -18.53 42.86 10.81
CA SER A 57 -17.70 43.58 11.78
C SER A 57 -17.54 42.79 13.07
N ILE A 58 -16.34 42.85 13.65
CA ILE A 58 -16.03 42.21 14.93
C ILE A 58 -16.48 43.14 16.05
N GLU A 59 -17.42 42.68 16.86
CA GLU A 59 -17.89 43.40 18.05
C GLU A 59 -17.01 42.98 19.25
N ALA A 60 -16.56 43.95 20.02
CA ALA A 60 -15.60 43.72 21.12
C ALA A 60 -16.12 42.76 22.21
N HIS A 61 -17.46 42.70 22.41
CA HIS A 61 -18.05 41.86 23.44
C HIS A 61 -18.25 40.39 23.05
N ASP A 62 -18.39 40.06 21.74
CA ASP A 62 -18.43 38.67 21.23
C ASP A 62 -17.77 38.59 19.86
N PRO A 63 -16.44 38.57 19.79
CA PRO A 63 -15.74 38.46 18.53
C PRO A 63 -16.05 37.14 17.77
N ALA A 64 -16.40 36.07 18.47
CA ALA A 64 -16.73 34.79 17.85
C ALA A 64 -18.06 34.83 17.08
N GLU A 65 -18.97 35.76 17.43
CA GLU A 65 -20.28 35.89 16.75
C GLU A 65 -20.10 36.35 15.30
N ALA A 66 -19.18 37.27 15.00
CA ALA A 66 -18.88 37.68 13.65
C ALA A 66 -18.46 36.46 12.81
N TRP A 67 -17.58 35.60 13.34
CA TRP A 67 -17.17 34.36 12.69
C TRP A 67 -18.34 33.41 12.46
N ARG A 68 -19.24 33.26 13.48
CA ARG A 68 -20.44 32.42 13.35
C ARG A 68 -21.38 32.95 12.27
N ARG A 69 -21.59 34.28 12.19
CA ARG A 69 -22.45 34.91 11.18
C ARG A 69 -21.90 34.68 9.78
N VAL A 70 -20.58 34.87 9.57
CA VAL A 70 -19.93 34.61 8.26
C VAL A 70 -20.06 33.14 7.87
N LEU A 71 -19.75 32.20 8.78
CA LEU A 71 -19.87 30.78 8.51
C LEU A 71 -21.28 30.33 8.13
N ARG A 72 -22.29 30.87 8.82
CA ARG A 72 -23.72 30.62 8.54
C ARG A 72 -24.13 31.16 7.17
N ARG A 73 -23.77 32.41 6.86
CA ARG A 73 -24.14 33.08 5.60
C ARG A 73 -23.44 32.48 4.40
N LEU A 74 -22.22 31.98 4.54
CA LEU A 74 -21.54 31.22 3.49
C LEU A 74 -22.26 29.91 3.19
N GLY A 75 -23.06 29.38 4.12
CA GLY A 75 -23.85 28.16 3.89
C GLY A 75 -23.03 26.95 3.52
N ARG A 76 -21.86 26.85 4.08
CA ARG A 76 -20.84 25.85 3.75
C ARG A 76 -21.30 24.42 4.04
N GLY A 77 -21.19 23.52 3.08
CA GLY A 77 -21.33 22.09 3.33
C GLY A 77 -20.20 21.56 4.22
N ARG A 78 -20.44 20.47 4.98
CA ARG A 78 -19.44 19.89 5.88
C ARG A 78 -18.15 19.46 5.17
N GLU A 79 -18.24 19.15 3.89
CA GLU A 79 -17.11 18.68 3.07
C GLU A 79 -16.40 19.83 2.32
N CYS A 80 -16.97 21.04 2.33
CA CYS A 80 -16.38 22.19 1.67
C CYS A 80 -15.10 22.63 2.40
N PRO A 81 -13.90 22.65 1.77
CA PRO A 81 -12.68 23.14 2.36
C PRO A 81 -12.80 24.58 2.80
N LEU A 82 -12.20 24.89 3.95
CA LEU A 82 -12.12 26.21 4.50
C LEU A 82 -10.67 26.61 4.69
N PHE A 83 -10.28 27.68 4.05
CA PHE A 83 -8.97 28.27 4.22
C PHE A 83 -9.10 29.57 5.01
N LEU A 84 -8.19 29.77 5.95
CA LEU A 84 -8.04 31.05 6.64
C LEU A 84 -6.99 31.89 5.95
N THR A 85 -7.15 33.18 5.95
CA THR A 85 -6.19 34.13 5.45
C THR A 85 -6.24 35.41 6.28
N GLY A 86 -5.18 36.22 6.23
CA GLY A 86 -5.09 37.48 6.95
C GLY A 86 -3.65 37.80 7.39
N ALA A 87 -3.47 38.97 7.95
CA ALA A 87 -2.23 39.35 8.58
C ALA A 87 -2.16 38.81 10.01
N LEU A 88 -1.07 38.15 10.36
CA LEU A 88 -0.84 37.65 11.71
C LEU A 88 0.24 38.50 12.40
N ALA A 89 0.04 38.77 13.68
CA ALA A 89 1.00 39.53 14.48
C ALA A 89 2.39 38.86 14.47
N GLY A 90 3.43 39.64 14.22
CA GLY A 90 4.81 39.16 14.12
C GLY A 90 5.10 38.34 12.87
N GLY A 91 4.19 38.31 11.90
CA GLY A 91 4.39 37.64 10.61
C GLY A 91 5.33 38.44 9.72
N ILE A 92 6.29 37.75 9.12
CA ILE A 92 7.29 38.33 8.21
C ILE A 92 7.14 37.67 6.84
N PHE A 93 6.96 38.49 5.81
CA PHE A 93 6.91 38.05 4.44
C PHE A 93 8.17 38.50 3.69
N PHE A 94 8.74 37.62 2.89
CA PHE A 94 9.82 37.97 1.98
C PHE A 94 9.77 37.10 0.72
N ARG A 95 10.39 37.60 -0.30
CA ARG A 95 10.50 36.96 -1.61
C ARG A 95 11.96 36.89 -2.05
N PHE A 96 12.35 35.78 -2.63
CA PHE A 96 13.70 35.63 -3.18
C PHE A 96 13.66 34.69 -4.41
N LEU A 97 14.75 34.67 -5.15
CA LEU A 97 14.97 33.74 -6.25
C LEU A 97 15.75 32.54 -5.73
N SER A 98 15.31 31.37 -6.08
CA SER A 98 15.96 30.09 -5.75
C SER A 98 16.21 29.31 -7.02
N ILE A 99 17.18 28.44 -7.01
CA ILE A 99 17.32 27.41 -8.04
C ILE A 99 16.11 26.45 -7.99
N ASP A 100 15.84 25.76 -9.09
CA ASP A 100 14.75 24.80 -9.12
C ASP A 100 15.09 23.55 -8.30
N LEU A 101 14.51 23.49 -7.10
CA LEU A 101 14.65 22.39 -6.15
C LEU A 101 13.32 21.67 -5.97
N PRO A 102 13.32 20.35 -5.77
CA PRO A 102 12.12 19.64 -5.36
C PRO A 102 11.60 20.20 -4.00
N PRO A 103 10.27 20.16 -3.76
CA PRO A 103 9.64 20.82 -2.61
C PRO A 103 10.24 20.45 -1.25
N ARG A 104 10.71 19.22 -1.09
CA ARG A 104 11.36 18.78 0.15
C ARG A 104 12.74 19.41 0.34
N ALA A 105 13.59 19.35 -0.67
CA ALA A 105 14.93 19.95 -0.61
C ALA A 105 14.84 21.48 -0.45
N ARG A 106 13.86 22.13 -1.11
CA ARG A 106 13.59 23.56 -0.94
C ARG A 106 13.20 23.90 0.50
N ARG A 107 12.41 23.06 1.16
CA ARG A 107 12.05 23.25 2.57
C ARG A 107 13.27 23.15 3.47
N GLU A 108 14.11 22.13 3.27
CA GLU A 108 15.35 21.93 4.03
C GLU A 108 16.32 23.12 3.81
N ALA A 109 16.46 23.61 2.57
CA ALA A 109 17.26 24.79 2.27
C ALA A 109 16.72 26.05 2.98
N LEU A 110 15.40 26.25 2.96
CA LEU A 110 14.76 27.37 3.66
C LEU A 110 14.99 27.33 5.18
N GLU A 111 14.90 26.16 5.80
CA GLU A 111 15.15 25.98 7.23
C GLU A 111 16.58 26.42 7.62
N LEU A 112 17.54 26.25 6.71
CA LEU A 112 18.94 26.72 6.91
C LEU A 112 19.13 28.21 6.60
N GLU A 113 18.39 28.76 5.63
CA GLU A 113 18.53 30.17 5.22
C GLU A 113 17.74 31.13 6.10
N LEU A 114 16.60 30.70 6.66
CA LEU A 114 15.76 31.58 7.47
C LEU A 114 16.52 32.29 8.62
N PRO A 115 17.34 31.60 9.43
CA PRO A 115 18.11 32.27 10.49
C PRO A 115 19.09 33.29 9.98
N GLN A 116 19.59 33.16 8.76
CA GLN A 116 20.53 34.08 8.15
C GLN A 116 19.88 35.36 7.60
N ARG A 117 18.60 35.26 7.23
CA ARG A 117 17.85 36.37 6.63
C ARG A 117 17.03 37.17 7.64
N MET A 118 16.81 36.60 8.80
CA MET A 118 16.03 37.24 9.88
C MET A 118 16.96 37.72 10.99
N LEU A 119 16.80 38.96 11.39
CA LEU A 119 17.58 39.54 12.51
C LEU A 119 17.28 38.79 13.83
N THR A 120 16.04 38.37 14.01
CA THR A 120 15.60 37.55 15.14
C THR A 120 14.64 36.50 14.60
N VAL A 121 14.99 35.22 14.80
CA VAL A 121 14.07 34.11 14.49
C VAL A 121 13.22 33.92 15.75
N PRO A 122 11.89 34.05 15.65
CA PRO A 122 11.03 33.79 16.78
C PRO A 122 11.16 32.33 17.25
N ASP A 123 11.15 32.12 18.57
CA ASP A 123 11.07 30.76 19.13
C ASP A 123 9.84 30.04 18.61
N ASN A 124 9.99 28.75 18.24
CA ASN A 124 8.92 27.94 17.67
C ASN A 124 8.28 28.54 16.40
N CYS A 125 9.06 29.25 15.57
CA CYS A 125 8.52 29.80 14.33
C CYS A 125 7.98 28.72 13.41
N ARG A 126 6.93 29.08 12.68
CA ARG A 126 6.38 28.26 11.58
C ARG A 126 6.51 29.06 10.29
N PHE A 127 6.70 28.37 9.20
CA PHE A 127 6.74 29.02 7.92
C PHE A 127 5.98 28.21 6.86
N GLN A 128 5.48 28.92 5.90
CA GLN A 128 4.93 28.40 4.66
C GLN A 128 5.60 29.09 3.49
N PHE A 129 5.69 28.39 2.38
CA PHE A 129 6.25 28.96 1.17
C PHE A 129 5.51 28.47 -0.06
N PHE A 130 5.57 29.28 -1.10
CA PHE A 130 5.05 28.94 -2.41
C PHE A 130 6.06 29.31 -3.48
N ALA A 131 6.43 28.32 -4.28
CA ALA A 131 7.33 28.48 -5.41
C ALA A 131 6.53 28.75 -6.68
N GLY A 132 6.88 29.81 -7.37
CA GLY A 132 6.32 30.19 -8.66
C GLY A 132 6.81 29.30 -9.79
N GLU A 133 6.56 29.74 -11.00
CA GLU A 133 7.08 29.12 -12.22
C GLU A 133 8.54 29.48 -12.42
N THR A 134 9.31 28.55 -12.98
CA THR A 134 10.74 28.75 -13.30
C THR A 134 10.85 29.77 -14.42
N ASP A 135 11.69 30.77 -14.25
CA ASP A 135 11.98 31.77 -15.29
C ASP A 135 12.87 31.20 -16.40
N ALA A 136 13.16 32.05 -17.41
CA ALA A 136 14.00 31.66 -18.55
C ALA A 136 15.47 31.37 -18.15
N GLU A 137 15.90 31.85 -16.99
CA GLU A 137 17.25 31.69 -16.44
C GLU A 137 17.36 30.46 -15.54
N GLY A 138 16.26 29.75 -15.31
CA GLY A 138 16.22 28.57 -14.43
C GLY A 138 16.00 28.91 -12.96
N ASN A 139 15.71 30.17 -12.61
CA ASN A 139 15.39 30.58 -11.26
C ASN A 139 13.90 30.44 -10.95
N VAL A 140 13.59 30.13 -9.72
CA VAL A 140 12.23 30.01 -9.22
C VAL A 140 11.98 31.09 -8.18
N PRO A 141 11.00 31.99 -8.39
CA PRO A 141 10.62 32.94 -7.35
C PRO A 141 9.91 32.17 -6.22
N VAL A 142 10.41 32.34 -5.00
CA VAL A 142 9.87 31.73 -3.80
C VAL A 142 9.35 32.80 -2.86
N ASN A 143 8.05 32.77 -2.59
CA ASN A 143 7.43 33.59 -1.59
C ASN A 143 7.39 32.82 -0.27
N VAL A 144 7.85 33.44 0.82
CA VAL A 144 7.96 32.81 2.13
C VAL A 144 7.26 33.69 3.17
N TYR A 145 6.48 33.04 4.02
CA TYR A 145 5.83 33.69 5.16
C TYR A 145 6.20 32.95 6.44
N VAL A 146 6.75 33.67 7.39
CA VAL A 146 7.22 33.16 8.68
C VAL A 146 6.41 33.82 9.78
N ILE A 147 5.96 33.03 10.76
CA ILE A 147 5.18 33.52 11.91
C ILE A 147 5.68 32.90 13.22
N PRO A 148 5.50 33.58 14.35
CA PRO A 148 5.58 32.94 15.65
C PRO A 148 4.57 31.81 15.78
N GLY A 149 4.92 30.72 16.44
CA GLY A 149 4.03 29.57 16.60
C GLY A 149 2.70 29.88 17.27
N SER A 150 2.70 30.83 18.20
CA SER A 150 1.51 31.31 18.93
C SER A 150 0.56 32.19 18.10
N ALA A 151 1.06 32.78 16.99
CA ALA A 151 0.26 33.73 16.20
C ALA A 151 -1.06 33.14 15.63
N LEU A 152 -1.11 31.82 15.46
CA LEU A 152 -2.32 31.11 14.98
C LEU A 152 -3.31 30.72 16.09
N GLU A 153 -2.92 30.80 17.36
CA GLU A 153 -3.75 30.33 18.48
C GLU A 153 -5.05 31.10 18.58
N HIS A 154 -4.96 32.42 18.51
CA HIS A 154 -6.15 33.28 18.63
C HIS A 154 -7.15 33.08 17.48
N PRO A 155 -6.81 33.21 16.19
CA PRO A 155 -7.77 33.00 15.12
C PRO A 155 -8.30 31.56 15.06
N ALA A 156 -7.51 30.57 15.43
CA ALA A 156 -7.95 29.19 15.52
C ALA A 156 -8.95 28.98 16.68
N ALA A 157 -8.73 29.63 17.81
CA ALA A 157 -9.67 29.60 18.94
C ALA A 157 -11.01 30.27 18.57
N MET A 158 -10.98 31.46 17.94
CA MET A 158 -12.17 32.15 17.45
C MET A 158 -12.99 31.29 16.48
N LEU A 159 -12.28 30.68 15.48
CA LEU A 159 -12.96 29.80 14.54
C LEU A 159 -13.57 28.56 15.22
N THR A 160 -12.87 27.99 16.19
CA THR A 160 -13.36 26.82 16.95
C THR A 160 -14.59 27.19 17.80
N GLN A 161 -14.58 28.33 18.48
CA GLN A 161 -15.71 28.86 19.24
C GLN A 161 -16.92 29.17 18.34
N ALA A 162 -16.67 29.58 17.09
CA ALA A 162 -17.69 29.76 16.08
C ALA A 162 -18.20 28.40 15.47
N GLY A 163 -17.70 27.26 15.93
CA GLY A 163 -18.07 25.93 15.42
C GLY A 163 -17.46 25.59 14.09
N GLY A 164 -16.47 26.37 13.65
CA GLY A 164 -15.70 26.11 12.40
C GLY A 164 -14.40 25.36 12.62
N ARG A 165 -13.84 24.86 11.53
CA ARG A 165 -12.46 24.33 11.46
C ARG A 165 -11.90 24.66 10.09
N ALA A 166 -10.67 25.13 10.05
CA ALA A 166 -9.99 25.40 8.79
C ALA A 166 -9.10 24.23 8.37
N ASP A 167 -9.00 24.02 7.08
CA ASP A 167 -8.11 23.03 6.50
C ASP A 167 -6.66 23.52 6.53
N GLU A 168 -6.47 24.82 6.25
CA GLU A 168 -5.16 25.47 6.32
C GLU A 168 -5.30 26.99 6.48
N PHE A 169 -4.23 27.62 6.95
CA PHE A 169 -4.03 29.06 6.86
C PHE A 169 -3.15 29.36 5.64
N LEU A 170 -3.54 30.30 4.81
CA LEU A 170 -2.83 30.69 3.61
C LEU A 170 -2.52 32.19 3.65
N TYR A 171 -1.25 32.55 3.72
CA TYR A 171 -0.90 33.96 3.65
C TYR A 171 -1.12 34.51 2.23
N PRO A 172 -1.86 35.62 2.06
CA PRO A 172 -2.35 36.01 0.72
C PRO A 172 -1.23 36.36 -0.24
N LEU A 173 -0.16 37.02 0.23
CA LEU A 173 0.96 37.42 -0.66
C LEU A 173 1.76 36.25 -1.23
N LEU A 174 1.59 35.02 -0.72
CA LEU A 174 2.17 33.85 -1.36
C LEU A 174 1.68 33.63 -2.79
N ALA A 175 0.48 34.14 -3.11
CA ALA A 175 -0.15 34.05 -4.43
C ALA A 175 0.41 35.04 -5.47
N VAL A 176 1.17 36.02 -5.02
CA VAL A 176 1.70 37.09 -5.89
C VAL A 176 2.80 36.53 -6.80
N ARG A 177 2.65 36.73 -8.11
CA ARG A 177 3.56 36.24 -9.13
C ARG A 177 4.50 37.33 -9.61
N ALA A 178 5.53 36.97 -10.37
CA ALA A 178 6.37 37.92 -11.07
C ALA A 178 5.50 38.65 -12.12
N GLY A 179 5.60 39.99 -12.15
CA GLY A 179 4.80 40.81 -13.05
C GLY A 179 3.41 41.20 -12.55
N ASP A 180 2.95 40.65 -11.41
CA ASP A 180 1.75 41.18 -10.77
C ASP A 180 1.98 42.62 -10.23
N PRO A 181 0.92 43.44 -10.14
CA PRO A 181 1.00 44.75 -9.50
C PRO A 181 1.48 44.61 -8.03
N PRO A 182 2.03 45.66 -7.45
CA PRO A 182 2.32 45.68 -6.01
C PRO A 182 1.06 45.31 -5.21
N ALA A 183 1.21 44.42 -4.26
CA ALA A 183 0.12 44.03 -3.37
C ALA A 183 0.47 44.50 -1.97
N ASP A 184 -0.01 45.68 -1.60
CA ASP A 184 0.03 46.13 -0.23
C ASP A 184 -1.16 45.56 0.51
N LEU A 185 -0.92 44.65 1.43
CA LEU A 185 -1.96 44.23 2.37
C LEU A 185 -2.17 45.37 3.37
N PRO A 186 -3.42 45.63 3.80
CA PRO A 186 -3.66 46.56 4.87
C PRO A 186 -2.85 46.14 6.09
N ARG A 187 -1.94 47.01 6.51
CA ARG A 187 -1.13 46.79 7.70
C ARG A 187 -2.05 46.80 8.93
N THR A 188 -1.77 45.93 9.89
CA THR A 188 -2.53 45.84 11.13
C THR A 188 -2.41 47.11 12.02
N ASP A 189 -1.50 48.00 11.64
CA ASP A 189 -1.32 49.27 12.38
C ASP A 189 -1.69 50.43 11.44
N PRO A 190 -2.87 51.04 11.63
CA PRO A 190 -3.47 51.92 10.63
C PRO A 190 -2.78 53.29 10.49
N ASP A 191 -1.96 53.70 11.42
CA ASP A 191 -1.64 55.12 11.47
C ASP A 191 -0.26 55.53 10.96
N PHE A 192 0.75 54.67 11.05
CA PHE A 192 2.11 55.05 10.56
C PHE A 192 2.88 53.83 10.05
N GLY A 193 3.44 53.93 8.85
CA GLY A 193 4.45 53.02 8.32
C GLY A 193 5.85 53.59 8.49
N PHE A 194 6.81 52.74 8.85
CA PHE A 194 8.22 53.10 8.85
C PHE A 194 8.84 52.67 7.51
N GLU A 195 9.09 53.64 6.62
CA GLU A 195 9.72 53.40 5.32
C GLU A 195 10.95 54.32 5.20
N ASP A 196 12.04 53.77 4.71
CA ASP A 196 13.31 54.51 4.47
C ASP A 196 13.86 55.25 5.69
N GLY A 197 13.61 54.77 6.90
CA GLY A 197 14.10 55.42 8.13
C GLY A 197 13.20 56.55 8.67
N GLU A 198 12.06 56.78 8.07
CA GLU A 198 11.10 57.81 8.49
C GLU A 198 9.70 57.23 8.73
N TRP A 199 8.99 57.79 9.75
CA TRP A 199 7.58 57.50 9.96
C TRP A 199 6.72 58.28 8.97
N ARG A 200 6.09 57.55 8.04
CA ARG A 200 5.18 58.13 7.06
C ARG A 200 3.74 57.80 7.40
N PRO A 201 2.77 58.69 7.14
CA PRO A 201 1.38 58.35 7.21
C PRO A 201 1.08 57.21 6.27
N SER A 202 0.17 56.34 6.67
CA SER A 202 -0.24 55.17 5.84
C SER A 202 -0.52 55.62 4.40
N PRO A 203 -0.07 54.86 3.42
CA PRO A 203 -0.32 55.20 2.02
C PRO A 203 -1.85 55.28 1.78
N PRO A 204 -2.30 56.12 0.83
CA PRO A 204 -3.67 56.19 0.43
C PRO A 204 -4.19 54.78 0.06
N GLU A 205 -5.53 54.60 0.20
CA GLU A 205 -6.18 53.31 -0.09
C GLU A 205 -5.54 52.65 -1.32
N PRO A 206 -5.11 51.36 -1.19
CA PRO A 206 -4.42 50.68 -2.30
C PRO A 206 -5.31 50.72 -3.57
N ASP A 207 -4.72 51.07 -4.71
CA ASP A 207 -5.43 50.99 -5.97
C ASP A 207 -5.63 49.54 -6.42
N PHE A 208 -6.80 49.01 -6.19
CA PHE A 208 -7.16 47.65 -6.58
C PHE A 208 -7.56 47.52 -8.07
N ARG A 209 -7.56 48.58 -8.87
CA ARG A 209 -7.95 48.51 -10.29
C ARG A 209 -7.10 47.57 -11.13
N PRO A 210 -5.77 47.54 -11.00
CA PRO A 210 -4.92 46.57 -11.71
C PRO A 210 -5.27 45.14 -11.35
N TRP A 211 -5.56 44.87 -10.06
CA TRP A 211 -5.94 43.56 -9.55
C TRP A 211 -7.33 43.13 -10.01
N LEU A 212 -8.25 44.05 -10.25
CA LEU A 212 -9.57 43.72 -10.76
C LEU A 212 -9.49 43.00 -12.12
N THR A 213 -8.60 43.47 -13.01
CA THR A 213 -8.36 42.84 -14.30
C THR A 213 -7.84 41.38 -14.14
N ILE A 214 -6.88 41.20 -13.27
CA ILE A 214 -6.31 39.89 -12.98
C ILE A 214 -7.36 38.94 -12.41
N PHE A 215 -8.08 39.37 -11.37
CA PHE A 215 -9.11 38.55 -10.74
C PHE A 215 -10.29 38.23 -11.67
N SER A 216 -10.69 39.19 -12.54
CA SER A 216 -11.74 38.97 -13.53
C SER A 216 -11.33 37.94 -14.61
N SER A 217 -10.03 37.80 -14.88
CA SER A 217 -9.53 36.79 -15.80
C SER A 217 -9.48 35.38 -15.15
N GLU A 218 -9.21 35.33 -13.85
CA GLU A 218 -9.05 34.06 -13.09
C GLU A 218 -10.35 33.56 -12.46
N PHE A 219 -11.23 34.49 -12.03
CA PHE A 219 -12.48 34.22 -11.35
C PHE A 219 -13.66 34.87 -12.03
N LYS A 220 -14.80 34.21 -12.00
CA LYS A 220 -16.06 34.84 -12.35
C LYS A 220 -16.57 35.62 -11.12
N LEU A 221 -16.34 36.93 -11.11
CA LEU A 221 -16.78 37.82 -10.04
C LEU A 221 -18.29 38.11 -10.15
N PRO A 222 -18.99 38.35 -9.01
CA PRO A 222 -20.38 38.77 -9.02
C PRO A 222 -20.53 40.10 -9.75
N ALA A 223 -21.58 40.19 -10.54
CA ALA A 223 -21.93 41.45 -11.25
C ALA A 223 -22.70 42.43 -10.34
N ASP A 224 -23.11 41.96 -9.17
CA ASP A 224 -23.90 42.71 -8.22
C ASP A 224 -23.06 43.81 -7.58
N GLY A 225 -23.59 45.04 -7.54
CA GLY A 225 -22.87 46.22 -7.05
C GLY A 225 -22.44 46.19 -5.59
N GLY A 226 -22.76 45.10 -4.85
CA GLY A 226 -22.34 44.88 -3.49
C GLY A 226 -20.97 44.19 -3.30
N PHE A 227 -20.37 43.65 -4.38
CA PHE A 227 -19.06 43.01 -4.30
C PHE A 227 -17.96 44.04 -4.62
N ARG A 228 -17.17 44.40 -3.62
CA ARG A 228 -15.99 45.25 -3.79
C ARG A 228 -14.73 44.43 -3.70
N VAL A 229 -13.87 44.48 -4.73
CA VAL A 229 -12.61 43.71 -4.76
C VAL A 229 -11.73 44.04 -3.56
N GLY A 230 -11.69 45.29 -3.13
CA GLY A 230 -10.93 45.73 -1.96
C GLY A 230 -11.33 45.00 -0.68
N ASP A 231 -12.64 44.83 -0.43
CA ASP A 231 -13.15 44.15 0.77
C ASP A 231 -12.76 42.66 0.80
N PHE A 232 -12.57 42.04 -0.37
CA PHE A 232 -12.30 40.62 -0.50
C PHE A 232 -10.93 40.31 -1.08
N PHE A 233 -10.04 41.29 -1.14
CA PHE A 233 -8.74 41.19 -1.80
C PHE A 233 -7.90 40.02 -1.27
N GLU A 234 -7.80 39.88 0.03
CA GLU A 234 -7.10 38.78 0.68
C GLU A 234 -7.73 37.42 0.39
N CYS A 235 -9.09 37.36 0.37
CA CYS A 235 -9.81 36.14 0.00
C CYS A 235 -9.52 35.73 -1.44
N LEU A 236 -9.46 36.69 -2.37
CA LEU A 236 -9.18 36.44 -3.77
C LEU A 236 -7.72 36.01 -4.00
N LEU A 237 -6.76 36.63 -3.32
CA LEU A 237 -5.35 36.20 -3.36
C LEU A 237 -5.18 34.79 -2.81
N ALA A 238 -5.77 34.50 -1.64
CA ALA A 238 -5.70 33.14 -1.10
C ALA A 238 -6.40 32.13 -2.01
N ALA A 239 -7.53 32.49 -2.61
CA ALA A 239 -8.21 31.66 -3.60
C ALA A 239 -7.34 31.40 -4.84
N ARG A 240 -6.62 32.41 -5.32
CA ARG A 240 -5.67 32.29 -6.43
C ARG A 240 -4.59 31.26 -6.13
N LEU A 241 -4.11 31.20 -4.90
CA LEU A 241 -3.18 30.17 -4.45
C LEU A 241 -3.81 28.77 -4.53
N VAL A 242 -5.05 28.62 -4.01
CA VAL A 242 -5.78 27.35 -3.99
C VAL A 242 -6.07 26.81 -5.40
N VAL A 243 -6.40 27.69 -6.36
CA VAL A 243 -6.69 27.26 -7.72
C VAL A 243 -5.45 27.07 -8.60
N SER A 244 -4.27 27.45 -8.10
CA SER A 244 -3.00 27.26 -8.80
C SER A 244 -2.76 25.77 -9.12
N PRO A 245 -2.30 25.43 -10.33
CA PRO A 245 -1.98 24.05 -10.71
C PRO A 245 -0.94 23.39 -9.80
N SER A 246 -0.04 24.18 -9.23
CA SER A 246 1.03 23.72 -8.34
C SER A 246 0.59 23.55 -6.87
N PHE A 247 -0.61 24.03 -6.49
CA PHE A 247 -1.09 23.96 -5.10
C PHE A 247 -1.00 22.55 -4.50
N GLY A 248 -1.54 21.55 -5.18
CA GLY A 248 -1.52 20.18 -4.66
C GLY A 248 -0.12 19.55 -4.56
N GLN A 249 0.84 20.03 -5.37
CA GLN A 249 2.24 19.58 -5.28
C GLN A 249 2.95 20.23 -4.09
N GLN A 250 2.53 21.45 -3.74
CA GLN A 250 3.12 22.27 -2.68
C GLN A 250 2.29 22.26 -1.40
N GLU A 251 1.22 21.47 -1.31
CA GLU A 251 0.33 21.41 -0.14
C GLU A 251 1.11 21.25 1.18
N ARG A 252 2.14 20.41 1.19
CA ARG A 252 2.98 20.22 2.38
C ARG A 252 3.79 21.46 2.75
N ALA A 253 4.21 22.25 1.76
CA ALA A 253 4.96 23.49 1.96
C ALA A 253 4.07 24.61 2.52
N LEU A 254 2.77 24.54 2.24
CA LEU A 254 1.76 25.49 2.70
C LEU A 254 1.20 25.15 4.07
N ARG A 255 1.61 24.05 4.70
CA ARG A 255 1.08 23.61 6.00
C ARG A 255 1.60 24.47 7.14
N LEU A 256 0.73 25.29 7.68
CA LEU A 256 1.02 26.17 8.81
C LEU A 256 0.18 25.79 10.05
N LEU A 257 -1.09 25.41 9.86
CA LEU A 257 -1.98 25.02 10.95
C LEU A 257 -1.52 23.71 11.62
N PRO A 258 -1.54 23.64 12.96
CA PRO A 258 -1.36 22.38 13.68
C PRO A 258 -2.39 21.32 13.27
N ALA A 259 -2.00 20.05 13.35
CA ALA A 259 -2.87 18.93 12.97
C ALA A 259 -4.17 18.88 13.83
N GLU A 260 -4.11 19.32 15.06
CA GLU A 260 -5.22 19.36 16.03
C GLU A 260 -6.34 20.30 15.60
N LEU A 261 -5.99 21.39 14.91
CA LEU A 261 -6.91 22.42 14.46
C LEU A 261 -7.56 22.10 13.11
N ARG A 262 -7.03 21.12 12.40
CA ARG A 262 -7.55 20.71 11.09
C ARG A 262 -8.79 19.84 11.21
N PRO A 263 -9.73 19.92 10.24
CA PRO A 263 -10.89 19.02 10.21
C PRO A 263 -10.46 17.59 9.95
N ARG A 264 -10.98 16.67 10.75
CA ARG A 264 -10.75 15.22 10.56
C ARG A 264 -11.70 14.66 9.50
N ARG A 265 -11.63 15.18 8.26
CA ARG A 265 -12.51 14.76 7.14
C ARG A 265 -12.39 13.29 6.80
N TYR A 266 -11.19 12.75 6.91
CA TYR A 266 -10.92 11.35 6.57
C TYR A 266 -11.34 10.35 7.65
N ARG A 267 -11.90 10.83 8.79
CA ARG A 267 -12.29 9.91 9.88
C ARG A 267 -13.37 8.91 9.44
N ASN A 268 -14.32 9.34 8.61
CA ASN A 268 -15.35 8.46 8.08
C ASN A 268 -14.78 7.54 6.97
N GLN A 269 -13.91 8.05 6.11
CA GLN A 269 -13.24 7.23 5.12
C GLN A 269 -12.33 6.19 5.79
N LEU A 270 -11.56 6.56 6.82
CA LEU A 270 -10.78 5.63 7.63
C LEU A 270 -11.66 4.57 8.31
N ARG A 271 -12.84 4.96 8.83
CA ARG A 271 -13.80 4.01 9.40
C ARG A 271 -14.34 3.05 8.35
N ILE A 272 -14.71 3.54 7.16
CA ILE A 272 -15.19 2.72 6.05
C ILE A 272 -14.05 1.79 5.56
N THR A 273 -12.84 2.29 5.41
CA THR A 273 -11.68 1.49 5.04
C THR A 273 -11.36 0.42 6.09
N ALA A 274 -11.40 0.78 7.37
CA ALA A 274 -11.23 -0.17 8.48
C ALA A 274 -12.32 -1.25 8.48
N LEU A 275 -13.58 -0.87 8.22
CA LEU A 275 -14.70 -1.79 8.12
C LEU A 275 -14.54 -2.73 6.91
N LEU A 276 -14.10 -2.22 5.76
CA LEU A 276 -13.80 -3.04 4.57
C LEU A 276 -12.64 -4.02 4.85
N VAL A 277 -11.59 -3.58 5.51
CA VAL A 277 -10.47 -4.46 5.90
C VAL A 277 -10.96 -5.55 6.87
N LEU A 278 -11.80 -5.20 7.85
CA LEU A 278 -12.42 -6.18 8.76
C LEU A 278 -13.30 -7.18 8.03
N LEU A 279 -14.10 -6.74 7.05
CA LEU A 279 -14.94 -7.62 6.22
C LEU A 279 -14.08 -8.58 5.38
N ILE A 280 -13.01 -8.08 4.77
CA ILE A 280 -12.08 -8.92 3.98
C ILE A 280 -11.39 -9.93 4.90
N ALA A 281 -10.88 -9.49 6.05
CA ALA A 281 -10.26 -10.37 7.04
C ALA A 281 -11.26 -11.42 7.58
N GLY A 282 -12.49 -11.00 7.88
CA GLY A 282 -13.57 -11.89 8.30
C GLY A 282 -13.91 -12.95 7.26
N ASN A 283 -14.03 -12.54 5.98
CA ASN A 283 -14.27 -13.48 4.88
C ASN A 283 -13.11 -14.46 4.68
N TYR A 284 -11.85 -13.96 4.81
CA TYR A 284 -10.67 -14.82 4.76
C TYR A 284 -10.65 -15.85 5.91
N LEU A 285 -10.92 -15.41 7.14
CA LEU A 285 -11.01 -16.27 8.31
C LEU A 285 -12.14 -17.31 8.16
N TRP A 286 -13.30 -16.89 7.64
CA TRP A 286 -14.41 -17.78 7.38
C TRP A 286 -14.06 -18.85 6.34
N SER A 287 -13.42 -18.46 5.24
CA SER A 287 -12.93 -19.37 4.21
C SER A 287 -11.88 -20.34 4.76
N ALA A 288 -10.92 -19.82 5.56
CA ALA A 288 -9.89 -20.64 6.20
C ALA A 288 -10.51 -21.64 7.20
N ALA A 289 -11.49 -21.22 8.00
CA ALA A 289 -12.21 -22.08 8.92
C ALA A 289 -13.02 -23.17 8.17
N GLY A 290 -13.64 -22.82 7.04
CA GLY A 290 -14.30 -23.76 6.16
C GLY A 290 -13.35 -24.82 5.59
N SER A 291 -12.21 -24.38 5.08
CA SER A 291 -11.15 -25.27 4.58
C SER A 291 -10.57 -26.14 5.68
N TYR A 292 -10.35 -25.58 6.87
CA TYR A 292 -9.88 -26.36 8.03
C TYR A 292 -10.90 -27.44 8.42
N ARG A 293 -12.20 -27.11 8.45
CA ARG A 293 -13.25 -28.06 8.76
C ARG A 293 -13.35 -29.19 7.71
N GLN A 294 -13.23 -28.88 6.43
CA GLN A 294 -13.19 -29.87 5.35
C GLN A 294 -11.95 -30.77 5.46
N ASN A 295 -10.78 -30.18 5.72
CA ASN A 295 -9.53 -30.91 5.91
C ASN A 295 -9.61 -31.82 7.15
N TYR A 296 -10.22 -31.35 8.24
CA TYR A 296 -10.41 -32.16 9.44
C TYR A 296 -11.34 -33.34 9.18
N GLN A 297 -12.45 -33.13 8.44
CA GLN A 297 -13.37 -34.21 8.05
C GLN A 297 -12.69 -35.23 7.13
N THR A 298 -11.90 -34.77 6.15
CA THR A 298 -11.12 -35.67 5.29
C THR A 298 -10.06 -36.42 6.08
N PHE A 299 -9.40 -35.76 7.02
CA PHE A 299 -8.39 -36.40 7.88
C PHE A 299 -9.00 -37.48 8.80
N SER A 300 -10.17 -37.19 9.41
CA SER A 300 -10.89 -38.16 10.24
C SER A 300 -11.38 -39.37 9.42
N ARG A 301 -11.82 -39.14 8.18
CA ARG A 301 -12.21 -40.21 7.25
C ARG A 301 -11.02 -41.08 6.86
N LEU A 302 -9.89 -40.45 6.47
CA LEU A 302 -8.67 -41.17 6.13
C LEU A 302 -8.09 -41.92 7.33
N ALA A 303 -8.21 -41.37 8.56
CA ALA A 303 -7.83 -42.10 9.77
C ALA A 303 -8.68 -43.34 9.98
N GLY A 304 -10.00 -43.24 9.77
CA GLY A 304 -10.91 -44.41 9.83
C GLY A 304 -10.60 -45.46 8.75
N GLU A 305 -10.33 -45.06 7.52
CA GLU A 305 -9.89 -45.96 6.44
C GLU A 305 -8.55 -46.64 6.75
N ARG A 306 -7.59 -45.88 7.29
CA ARG A 306 -6.30 -46.44 7.73
C ARG A 306 -6.49 -47.51 8.81
N ASP A 307 -7.36 -47.26 9.78
CA ASP A 307 -7.58 -48.21 10.88
C ASP A 307 -8.36 -49.45 10.37
N ARG A 308 -9.28 -49.28 9.39
CA ARG A 308 -9.91 -50.40 8.70
C ARG A 308 -8.89 -51.25 7.92
N ILE A 309 -7.99 -50.62 7.15
CA ILE A 309 -6.94 -51.32 6.39
C ILE A 309 -6.00 -52.04 7.36
N LYS A 310 -5.65 -51.43 8.51
CA LYS A 310 -4.86 -52.14 9.55
C LYS A 310 -5.57 -53.37 10.10
N ALA A 311 -6.86 -53.26 10.35
CA ALA A 311 -7.65 -54.38 10.85
C ALA A 311 -7.73 -55.51 9.79
N GLU A 312 -7.96 -55.17 8.53
CA GLU A 312 -7.95 -56.13 7.41
C GLU A 312 -6.57 -56.79 7.24
N ASN A 313 -5.50 -56.01 7.27
CA ASN A 313 -4.15 -56.55 7.22
C ASN A 313 -3.81 -57.47 8.40
N SER A 314 -4.26 -57.13 9.60
CA SER A 314 -4.09 -58.00 10.77
C SER A 314 -4.83 -59.33 10.63
N SER A 315 -6.05 -59.27 10.06
CA SER A 315 -6.85 -60.48 9.79
C SER A 315 -6.21 -61.35 8.68
N LEU A 316 -5.70 -60.71 7.63
CA LEU A 316 -5.00 -61.41 6.55
C LEU A 316 -3.68 -62.05 7.05
N THR A 317 -2.94 -61.34 7.91
CA THR A 317 -1.71 -61.84 8.55
C THR A 317 -2.05 -63.07 9.45
N ALA A 318 -3.16 -63.01 10.17
CA ALA A 318 -3.61 -64.15 10.98
C ALA A 318 -3.99 -65.36 10.10
N LYS A 319 -4.65 -65.12 8.99
CA LYS A 319 -4.97 -66.16 7.99
C LYS A 319 -3.71 -66.75 7.34
N LEU A 320 -2.74 -65.89 6.98
CA LEU A 320 -1.47 -66.37 6.45
C LEU A 320 -0.75 -67.28 7.45
N ARG A 321 -0.69 -66.89 8.72
CA ARG A 321 -0.11 -67.74 9.78
C ARG A 321 -0.84 -69.05 9.93
N SER A 322 -2.18 -69.10 9.79
CA SER A 322 -2.89 -70.36 9.83
C SER A 322 -2.57 -71.23 8.59
N PHE A 323 -2.53 -70.64 7.41
CA PHE A 323 -2.09 -71.37 6.21
C PHE A 323 -0.67 -71.88 6.27
N GLU A 324 0.27 -71.05 6.77
CA GLU A 324 1.64 -71.51 7.00
C GLU A 324 1.74 -72.69 7.97
N LYS A 325 0.84 -72.71 8.98
CA LYS A 325 0.75 -73.81 9.93
C LYS A 325 0.22 -75.08 9.29
N GLU A 326 -0.86 -74.96 8.50
CA GLU A 326 -1.42 -76.04 7.72
C GLU A 326 -0.41 -76.57 6.69
N GLN A 327 0.28 -75.70 6.01
CA GLN A 327 1.31 -76.07 5.04
C GLN A 327 2.49 -76.80 5.65
N ARG A 328 2.93 -76.37 6.87
CA ARG A 328 3.97 -77.12 7.65
C ARG A 328 3.47 -78.53 8.02
N GLU A 329 2.24 -78.65 8.43
CA GLU A 329 1.64 -79.96 8.75
C GLU A 329 1.54 -80.86 7.52
N LEU A 330 1.07 -80.29 6.36
CA LEU A 330 1.06 -80.99 5.08
C LEU A 330 2.47 -81.40 4.63
N ASN A 331 3.43 -80.50 4.73
CA ASN A 331 4.82 -80.80 4.37
C ASN A 331 5.42 -81.86 5.26
N ARG A 332 5.04 -81.92 6.54
CA ARG A 332 5.43 -82.96 7.48
C ARG A 332 4.86 -84.33 7.07
N VAL A 333 3.62 -84.35 6.62
CA VAL A 333 2.97 -85.54 6.09
C VAL A 333 3.60 -85.97 4.75
N VAL A 334 3.88 -85.03 3.86
CA VAL A 334 4.51 -85.32 2.55
C VAL A 334 5.95 -85.77 2.73
N SER A 335 6.72 -85.20 3.68
CA SER A 335 8.09 -85.63 3.98
C SER A 335 8.15 -86.99 4.60
N LEU A 336 7.09 -87.43 5.29
CA LEU A 336 6.97 -88.78 5.80
C LEU A 336 6.57 -89.81 4.70
N ALA A 337 5.93 -89.34 3.63
CA ALA A 337 5.44 -90.15 2.54
C ALA A 337 6.39 -90.30 1.33
N ALA A 338 7.31 -89.39 1.15
CA ALA A 338 8.20 -89.32 0.00
C ALA A 338 9.68 -89.27 0.42
N GLY A 339 10.36 -90.36 0.25
CA GLY A 339 11.81 -90.46 0.46
C GLY A 339 12.65 -89.70 -0.59
N GLU A 340 12.27 -88.50 -1.01
CA GLU A 340 12.95 -87.69 -2.03
C GLU A 340 13.48 -86.32 -1.53
N PRO A 341 14.57 -85.82 -2.14
CA PRO A 341 15.43 -84.86 -1.54
C PRO A 341 14.94 -83.40 -1.62
N ASP A 342 14.90 -82.80 -0.47
CA ASP A 342 15.33 -81.43 -0.14
C ASP A 342 15.09 -80.26 -1.13
N VAL A 343 13.89 -80.17 -1.72
CA VAL A 343 13.52 -78.95 -2.50
C VAL A 343 13.09 -77.81 -1.52
N LEU A 344 12.44 -78.11 -0.45
CA LEU A 344 11.88 -77.17 0.51
C LEU A 344 12.94 -76.35 1.30
N PRO A 345 14.02 -76.94 1.80
CA PRO A 345 15.12 -76.17 2.40
C PRO A 345 15.80 -75.21 1.44
N LYS A 346 15.90 -75.62 0.17
CA LYS A 346 16.47 -74.81 -0.89
C LYS A 346 15.59 -73.63 -1.28
N LEU A 347 14.29 -73.81 -1.25
CA LEU A 347 13.32 -72.73 -1.47
C LEU A 347 13.28 -71.80 -0.24
N ALA A 348 13.31 -72.31 0.94
CA ALA A 348 13.37 -71.46 2.18
C ALA A 348 14.65 -70.63 2.22
N ALA A 349 15.79 -71.18 1.79
CA ALA A 349 17.00 -70.40 1.67
C ALA A 349 16.93 -69.30 0.60
N LEU A 350 16.24 -69.55 -0.51
CA LEU A 350 15.99 -68.56 -1.55
C LEU A 350 15.12 -67.40 -1.04
N THR A 351 14.02 -67.71 -0.33
CA THR A 351 13.09 -66.69 0.17
C THR A 351 13.71 -65.86 1.30
N SER A 352 14.60 -66.44 2.15
CA SER A 352 15.26 -65.75 3.25
C SER A 352 16.29 -64.67 2.82
N ILE A 353 16.75 -64.68 1.58
CA ILE A 353 17.83 -63.81 1.06
C ILE A 353 17.25 -62.69 0.21
N LEU A 354 16.07 -62.86 -0.30
CA LEU A 354 15.41 -61.79 -1.07
C LEU A 354 14.95 -60.65 -0.13
N PRO A 355 15.35 -59.40 -0.41
CA PRO A 355 14.89 -58.26 0.37
C PRO A 355 13.37 -58.11 0.29
N SER A 356 12.76 -57.47 1.28
CA SER A 356 11.30 -57.27 1.38
C SER A 356 10.70 -56.41 0.25
N ASN A 357 11.52 -55.67 -0.46
CA ASN A 357 11.16 -54.83 -1.62
C ASN A 357 11.30 -55.55 -2.99
N VAL A 358 11.57 -56.85 -2.98
CA VAL A 358 11.65 -57.68 -4.16
C VAL A 358 10.54 -58.72 -4.17
N MET A 359 9.69 -58.69 -5.16
CA MET A 359 8.61 -59.64 -5.37
C MET A 359 9.04 -60.72 -6.38
N VAL A 360 8.82 -61.97 -6.05
CA VAL A 360 8.98 -63.06 -6.99
C VAL A 360 7.71 -63.19 -7.82
N SER A 361 7.78 -62.81 -9.09
CA SER A 361 6.63 -62.85 -10.02
C SER A 361 6.47 -64.24 -10.66
N SER A 362 7.58 -65.00 -10.83
CA SER A 362 7.54 -66.36 -11.36
C SER A 362 8.74 -67.15 -10.90
N LEU A 363 8.51 -68.42 -10.57
CA LEU A 363 9.58 -69.35 -10.23
C LEU A 363 9.30 -70.65 -11.04
N ARG A 364 10.30 -71.08 -11.79
CA ARG A 364 10.24 -72.33 -12.53
C ARG A 364 11.46 -73.21 -12.13
N TRP A 365 11.19 -74.33 -11.55
CA TRP A 365 12.16 -75.27 -11.10
C TRP A 365 12.33 -76.38 -12.11
N SER A 366 13.56 -76.74 -12.48
CA SER A 366 13.95 -77.86 -13.30
C SER A 366 15.12 -78.60 -12.62
N GLU A 367 15.39 -79.83 -13.01
CA GLU A 367 16.44 -80.66 -12.39
C GLU A 367 17.84 -80.02 -12.47
N SER A 368 18.08 -79.12 -13.46
CA SER A 368 19.41 -78.54 -13.72
C SER A 368 19.45 -77.00 -13.51
N SER A 369 18.33 -76.35 -13.24
CA SER A 369 18.30 -74.91 -13.08
C SER A 369 17.01 -74.41 -12.40
N VAL A 370 17.10 -73.22 -11.82
CA VAL A 370 15.94 -72.53 -11.29
C VAL A 370 15.89 -71.16 -12.01
N ASP A 371 14.79 -70.97 -12.74
CA ASP A 371 14.53 -69.70 -13.39
C ASP A 371 13.64 -68.82 -12.51
N LEU A 372 14.13 -67.68 -12.08
CA LEU A 372 13.46 -66.72 -11.23
C LEU A 372 13.17 -65.43 -12.01
N MET A 373 11.95 -64.98 -11.91
CA MET A 373 11.59 -63.63 -12.39
C MET A 373 11.22 -62.79 -11.16
N LEU A 374 12.02 -61.74 -10.93
CA LEU A 374 11.91 -60.85 -9.78
C LEU A 374 11.47 -59.47 -10.28
N GLN A 375 10.69 -58.80 -9.48
CA GLN A 375 10.26 -57.43 -9.68
C GLN A 375 10.75 -56.61 -8.50
N SER A 376 11.48 -55.52 -8.75
CA SER A 376 12.01 -54.64 -7.72
C SER A 376 11.70 -53.19 -8.03
N GLU A 377 11.36 -52.45 -6.99
CA GLU A 377 11.21 -50.98 -7.04
C GLU A 377 12.52 -50.23 -6.82
N ALA A 378 13.61 -50.93 -6.48
CA ALA A 378 14.93 -50.36 -6.28
C ALA A 378 15.78 -50.38 -7.54
N ASP A 379 16.36 -49.25 -7.90
CA ASP A 379 17.15 -49.07 -9.13
C ASP A 379 18.52 -49.83 -9.14
N ASN A 380 19.06 -50.22 -7.96
CA ASN A 380 20.39 -50.86 -7.86
C ASN A 380 20.34 -51.99 -6.84
N LEU A 381 19.81 -53.14 -7.26
CA LEU A 381 19.89 -54.37 -6.46
C LEU A 381 21.15 -55.13 -6.83
N ASP A 382 22.12 -55.20 -5.91
CA ASP A 382 23.34 -56.02 -6.09
C ASP A 382 23.05 -57.50 -5.87
N LEU A 383 22.33 -58.11 -6.78
CA LEU A 383 21.97 -59.52 -6.78
C LEU A 383 23.18 -60.46 -6.72
N PRO A 384 24.31 -60.19 -7.43
CA PRO A 384 25.49 -61.04 -7.33
C PRO A 384 26.01 -61.17 -5.90
N SER A 385 25.96 -60.11 -5.10
CA SER A 385 26.45 -60.18 -3.69
C SER A 385 25.46 -60.92 -2.78
N LEU A 386 24.17 -60.83 -3.04
CA LEU A 386 23.14 -61.54 -2.30
C LEU A 386 23.17 -63.05 -2.56
N PHE A 387 23.29 -63.44 -3.83
CA PHE A 387 23.30 -64.86 -4.18
C PHE A 387 24.63 -65.57 -3.92
N ARG A 388 25.74 -64.88 -3.71
CA ARG A 388 27.00 -65.46 -3.23
C ARG A 388 26.87 -66.12 -1.85
N ARG A 389 25.89 -65.76 -1.09
CA ARG A 389 25.64 -66.30 0.27
C ARG A 389 24.89 -67.62 0.26
N ILE A 390 24.43 -68.11 -0.93
CA ILE A 390 23.73 -69.38 -1.03
C ILE A 390 24.73 -70.46 -1.46
N PRO A 391 24.99 -71.47 -0.64
CA PRO A 391 25.95 -72.50 -0.96
C PRO A 391 25.50 -73.45 -2.10
N TYR A 392 24.23 -73.43 -2.46
CA TYR A 392 23.62 -74.39 -3.37
C TYR A 392 23.50 -73.94 -4.79
N TRP A 393 23.57 -72.63 -5.06
CA TRP A 393 23.28 -72.05 -6.37
C TRP A 393 24.31 -71.02 -6.79
N LYS A 394 24.62 -71.00 -8.11
CA LYS A 394 25.41 -69.97 -8.79
C LYS A 394 24.55 -69.28 -9.82
N ILE A 395 24.75 -67.97 -10.01
CA ILE A 395 24.11 -67.22 -11.08
C ILE A 395 24.68 -67.68 -12.41
N GLY A 396 23.84 -68.34 -13.24
CA GLY A 396 24.21 -68.74 -14.58
C GLY A 396 23.95 -67.62 -15.61
N GLN A 397 22.83 -66.95 -15.45
CA GLN A 397 22.45 -65.82 -16.33
C GLN A 397 21.64 -64.80 -15.54
N LEU A 398 21.93 -63.52 -15.75
CA LEU A 398 21.23 -62.37 -15.16
C LEU A 398 20.87 -61.40 -16.29
N GLN A 399 19.59 -61.08 -16.41
CA GLN A 399 19.08 -60.04 -17.29
C GLN A 399 18.25 -59.05 -16.49
N GLN A 400 18.55 -57.76 -16.59
CA GLN A 400 17.80 -56.72 -15.97
C GLN A 400 17.15 -55.85 -17.04
N ARG A 401 15.84 -55.59 -16.95
CA ARG A 401 15.11 -54.77 -17.88
C ARG A 401 14.20 -53.78 -17.09
N ARG A 402 14.43 -52.48 -17.33
CA ARG A 402 13.58 -51.44 -16.72
C ARG A 402 12.22 -51.41 -17.41
N MET A 403 11.16 -51.51 -16.67
CA MET A 403 9.78 -51.39 -17.15
C MET A 403 9.14 -50.12 -16.53
N GLY A 404 9.10 -48.99 -17.26
CA GLY A 404 8.64 -47.71 -16.78
C GLY A 404 9.64 -47.01 -15.85
N ASP A 405 9.16 -45.96 -15.13
CA ASP A 405 10.04 -45.13 -14.31
C ASP A 405 10.39 -45.70 -12.96
N THR A 406 9.65 -46.69 -12.46
CA THR A 406 9.73 -47.14 -11.04
C THR A 406 9.97 -48.63 -10.85
N VAL A 407 9.89 -49.48 -11.90
CA VAL A 407 9.95 -50.92 -11.71
C VAL A 407 11.01 -51.53 -12.59
N THR A 408 11.92 -52.29 -11.96
CA THR A 408 12.97 -53.09 -12.69
C THR A 408 12.58 -54.57 -12.64
N MET A 409 12.43 -55.20 -13.80
CA MET A 409 12.22 -56.63 -13.94
C MET A 409 13.55 -57.33 -14.13
N ILE A 410 13.78 -58.36 -13.32
CA ILE A 410 15.05 -59.09 -13.28
C ILE A 410 14.77 -60.57 -13.58
N THR A 411 15.36 -61.07 -14.60
CA THR A 411 15.32 -62.51 -14.93
C THR A 411 16.65 -63.13 -14.51
N LEU A 412 16.58 -64.10 -13.65
CA LEU A 412 17.74 -64.74 -13.05
C LEU A 412 17.63 -66.27 -13.27
N LYS A 413 18.67 -66.82 -13.88
CA LYS A 413 18.83 -68.27 -13.99
C LYS A 413 19.90 -68.76 -13.01
N LEU A 414 19.48 -69.54 -12.07
CA LEU A 414 20.36 -70.17 -11.10
C LEU A 414 20.69 -71.58 -11.53
N VAL A 415 21.95 -71.94 -11.47
CA VAL A 415 22.47 -73.31 -11.74
C VAL A 415 23.06 -73.90 -10.45
N PRO A 416 22.92 -75.18 -10.21
CA PRO A 416 23.52 -75.81 -9.03
C PRO A 416 25.01 -75.50 -8.96
N ALA A 417 25.49 -75.08 -7.79
CA ALA A 417 26.90 -74.98 -7.55
C ALA A 417 27.42 -76.42 -7.55
N GLY A 418 27.97 -76.87 -8.66
CA GLY A 418 28.44 -78.22 -8.78
C GLY A 418 29.28 -78.63 -7.57
N GLU A 419 29.09 -79.85 -7.10
CA GLU A 419 29.95 -80.43 -6.08
C GLU A 419 31.39 -80.24 -6.58
N ALA A 420 32.20 -79.52 -5.77
CA ALA A 420 33.60 -79.45 -6.00
C ALA A 420 34.13 -80.92 -5.99
N SER A 421 34.41 -81.46 -7.15
CA SER A 421 35.05 -82.75 -7.26
C SER A 421 36.23 -82.80 -6.32
N LYS A 422 36.14 -83.70 -5.35
CA LYS A 422 37.28 -84.08 -4.55
C LYS A 422 38.42 -84.52 -5.44
#